data_835f9f238be61cda01f1a0753d700deb
#
_entry.id   835f9f238be61cda01f1a0753d700deb
#
_cell.length_a   1.000
_cell.length_b   1.000
_cell.length_c   1.000
_cell.angle_alpha   90.00
_cell.angle_beta   90.00
_cell.angle_gamma   90.00
#
_symmetry.space_group_name_H-M   'P 1'
#
loop_
_entity.id
_entity.type
_entity.pdbx_description
1 polymer ?
#
loop_
_entity_poly.entity_id
_entity_poly.type
_entity_poly.pdbx_seq_one_letter_code
_entity_poly.pdbx_strand_id
1 'polypeptide(L)'
;MTGLLNTTSTDLNYRPEHPSTETQTPAARQSRSWIAALAKFRNISASRSSVEIAITVIPFIALWGITAALVVHGYWLGLILTVPAAGFLVRLFILQHDCGHGNLYSRRSVNDWIGRIIGVLTFTPYDYWRRTHAIHHASAGNLDRRGVGDVDTLTVREYRALSRWRRMRYWLYRHPVVMFGLGPAWLFVAQYRLPCGLMRSGLQPWVSTIATNLGIAVPFAVMIWLVGTSTFFLVQVPITLMAASAGVWLFYIQHQFEETHWSEENDWDFQHAALTGSSHYDLPPLLRWFSGNIGIHHVHHLAPKIPFYRLSEVLKEHPELRNVSRLTLRKSLGCVKLVLWDENTRRLVSFRDERQSRLAAAA
;
A
#
# COMPACT_ATOMS: atom_id res chain seq x y z
N MET A 1 12.48 8.58 2.19
CA MET A 1 13.39 8.81 3.34
C MET A 1 13.70 7.46 3.97
N THR A 2 14.42 6.63 3.25
CA THR A 2 14.92 5.33 3.73
C THR A 2 16.24 5.56 4.42
N GLY A 3 16.38 5.15 5.66
CA GLY A 3 17.69 5.12 6.32
C GLY A 3 17.80 5.81 7.66
N LEU A 4 16.82 5.64 8.56
CA LEU A 4 16.99 6.06 9.96
C LEU A 4 17.63 4.97 10.83
N LEU A 5 17.66 3.73 10.35
CA LEU A 5 18.29 2.61 11.06
C LEU A 5 19.24 1.90 10.08
N ASN A 6 20.54 1.92 10.39
CA ASN A 6 21.52 1.00 9.81
C ASN A 6 21.24 -0.39 10.38
N THR A 7 20.37 -1.17 9.73
CA THR A 7 20.27 -2.59 10.03
C THR A 7 21.32 -3.33 9.20
N THR A 8 22.22 -3.98 9.88
CA THR A 8 23.20 -4.92 9.34
C THR A 8 22.53 -5.91 8.41
N SER A 9 23.16 -6.14 7.26
CA SER A 9 22.80 -7.10 6.23
C SER A 9 22.55 -8.48 6.85
N THR A 10 21.30 -8.89 6.93
CA THR A 10 20.94 -10.28 7.21
C THR A 10 20.77 -11.00 5.88
N ASP A 11 21.40 -12.17 5.77
CA ASP A 11 21.41 -13.04 4.62
C ASP A 11 20.01 -13.37 4.09
N LEU A 12 19.77 -13.03 2.83
CA LEU A 12 18.49 -13.19 2.12
C LEU A 12 18.29 -14.59 1.52
N ASN A 13 18.99 -15.62 2.02
CA ASN A 13 18.83 -17.02 1.61
C ASN A 13 18.00 -17.82 2.61
N TYR A 14 16.76 -17.39 2.86
CA TYR A 14 15.80 -18.19 3.62
C TYR A 14 15.20 -19.29 2.74
N ARG A 15 15.60 -20.55 2.98
CA ARG A 15 14.85 -21.75 2.59
C ARG A 15 13.99 -22.17 3.79
N PRO A 16 12.66 -22.26 3.67
CA PRO A 16 11.84 -22.77 4.76
C PRO A 16 12.14 -24.27 4.98
N GLU A 17 12.62 -24.63 6.16
CA GLU A 17 12.67 -26.02 6.60
C GLU A 17 11.24 -26.53 6.84
N HIS A 18 10.97 -27.76 6.41
CA HIS A 18 9.70 -28.42 6.63
C HIS A 18 9.54 -28.74 8.14
N PRO A 19 8.44 -28.34 8.79
CA PRO A 19 8.22 -28.64 10.19
C PRO A 19 7.95 -30.14 10.40
N SER A 20 8.68 -30.72 11.35
CA SER A 20 8.41 -31.99 11.99
C SER A 20 7.00 -32.05 12.61
N THR A 21 6.45 -33.25 12.73
CA THR A 21 5.14 -33.60 13.29
C THR A 21 5.00 -33.18 14.77
N GLU A 22 4.85 -31.88 15.06
CA GLU A 22 4.49 -31.39 16.39
C GLU A 22 2.97 -31.23 16.53
N THR A 23 2.47 -31.60 17.72
CA THR A 23 1.08 -31.42 18.14
C THR A 23 0.62 -30.00 17.98
N GLN A 24 -0.20 -29.75 16.95
CA GLN A 24 -0.64 -28.42 16.55
C GLN A 24 -1.49 -27.77 17.63
N THR A 25 -1.14 -26.55 18.02
CA THR A 25 -1.94 -25.71 18.93
C THR A 25 -3.34 -25.42 18.34
N PRO A 26 -4.37 -25.15 19.16
CA PRO A 26 -5.71 -24.80 18.69
C PRO A 26 -5.70 -23.62 17.69
N ALA A 27 -4.82 -22.64 17.89
CA ALA A 27 -4.61 -21.52 16.98
C ALA A 27 -4.10 -21.97 15.60
N ALA A 28 -3.15 -22.91 15.55
CA ALA A 28 -2.64 -23.45 14.29
C ALA A 28 -3.68 -24.29 13.53
N ARG A 29 -4.62 -24.94 14.22
CA ARG A 29 -5.77 -25.63 13.60
C ARG A 29 -6.78 -24.66 13.04
N GLN A 30 -7.11 -23.58 13.75
CA GLN A 30 -8.00 -22.52 13.29
C GLN A 30 -7.43 -21.78 12.09
N SER A 31 -6.12 -21.60 12.05
CA SER A 31 -5.37 -20.95 10.98
C SER A 31 -5.41 -21.74 9.67
N ARG A 32 -5.20 -23.05 9.70
CA ARG A 32 -5.34 -23.91 8.51
C ARG A 32 -6.77 -23.91 7.97
N SER A 33 -7.79 -23.73 8.83
CA SER A 33 -9.18 -23.68 8.42
C SER A 33 -9.49 -22.49 7.50
N TRP A 34 -8.95 -21.29 7.78
CA TRP A 34 -9.18 -20.11 6.95
C TRP A 34 -8.56 -20.20 5.58
N ILE A 35 -7.31 -20.66 5.46
CA ILE A 35 -6.64 -20.82 4.16
C ILE A 35 -7.40 -21.80 3.27
N ALA A 36 -7.91 -22.89 3.86
CA ALA A 36 -8.72 -23.88 3.14
C ALA A 36 -10.10 -23.31 2.74
N ALA A 37 -10.81 -22.65 3.67
CA ALA A 37 -12.11 -22.04 3.42
C ALA A 37 -12.06 -20.97 2.32
N LEU A 38 -10.99 -20.19 2.27
CA LEU A 38 -10.79 -19.10 1.31
C LEU A 38 -10.25 -19.58 -0.05
N ALA A 39 -9.81 -20.85 -0.18
CA ALA A 39 -9.21 -21.36 -1.42
C ALA A 39 -10.13 -21.25 -2.64
N LYS A 40 -11.45 -21.43 -2.47
CA LYS A 40 -12.45 -21.33 -3.56
C LYS A 40 -12.55 -19.95 -4.19
N PHE A 41 -12.16 -18.89 -3.48
CA PHE A 41 -12.20 -17.52 -4.00
C PHE A 41 -10.97 -17.15 -4.85
N ARG A 42 -9.94 -18.02 -4.91
CA ARG A 42 -8.72 -17.79 -5.71
C ARG A 42 -8.90 -18.03 -7.21
N ASN A 43 -10.09 -18.49 -7.65
CA ASN A 43 -10.36 -18.75 -9.05
C ASN A 43 -10.35 -17.44 -9.84
N ILE A 44 -9.44 -17.37 -10.83
CA ILE A 44 -9.25 -16.22 -11.71
C ILE A 44 -10.18 -16.34 -12.91
N SER A 45 -10.89 -15.26 -13.24
CA SER A 45 -11.65 -15.13 -14.47
C SER A 45 -10.97 -14.13 -15.41
N ALA A 46 -10.38 -14.63 -16.50
CA ALA A 46 -9.69 -13.77 -17.46
C ALA A 46 -10.64 -12.74 -18.10
N SER A 47 -11.89 -13.13 -18.43
CA SER A 47 -12.89 -12.22 -18.96
C SER A 47 -13.21 -11.10 -17.97
N ARG A 48 -13.45 -11.45 -16.69
CA ARG A 48 -13.70 -10.45 -15.65
C ARG A 48 -12.50 -9.52 -15.47
N SER A 49 -11.28 -10.04 -15.42
CA SER A 49 -10.06 -9.24 -15.31
C SER A 49 -9.89 -8.28 -16.48
N SER A 50 -10.20 -8.72 -17.72
CA SER A 50 -10.17 -7.85 -18.90
C SER A 50 -11.22 -6.75 -18.83
N VAL A 51 -12.42 -7.04 -18.36
CA VAL A 51 -13.47 -6.03 -18.13
C VAL A 51 -13.00 -5.01 -17.09
N GLU A 52 -12.43 -5.47 -15.96
CA GLU A 52 -11.93 -4.58 -14.91
C GLU A 52 -10.82 -3.65 -15.41
N ILE A 53 -9.92 -4.14 -16.26
CA ILE A 53 -8.92 -3.31 -16.94
C ILE A 53 -9.61 -2.28 -17.85
N ALA A 54 -10.53 -2.71 -18.72
CA ALA A 54 -11.18 -1.84 -19.68
C ALA A 54 -11.97 -0.71 -19.02
N ILE A 55 -12.81 -1.03 -18.01
CA ILE A 55 -13.62 -0.03 -17.27
C ILE A 55 -12.77 0.90 -16.39
N THR A 56 -11.47 0.63 -16.25
CA THR A 56 -10.52 1.47 -15.52
C THR A 56 -9.67 2.29 -16.47
N VAL A 57 -9.05 1.67 -17.48
CA VAL A 57 -8.13 2.33 -18.43
C VAL A 57 -8.89 3.29 -19.35
N ILE A 58 -10.01 2.86 -19.92
CA ILE A 58 -10.74 3.68 -20.90
C ILE A 58 -11.25 4.98 -20.28
N PRO A 59 -11.95 4.99 -19.13
CA PRO A 59 -12.36 6.24 -18.50
C PRO A 59 -11.18 7.10 -18.03
N PHE A 60 -10.08 6.49 -17.55
CA PHE A 60 -8.87 7.24 -17.18
C PHE A 60 -8.33 8.04 -18.37
N ILE A 61 -8.13 7.38 -19.51
CA ILE A 61 -7.62 8.03 -20.73
C ILE A 61 -8.61 9.07 -21.23
N ALA A 62 -9.91 8.77 -21.24
CA ALA A 62 -10.96 9.70 -21.67
C ALA A 62 -10.99 10.97 -20.80
N LEU A 63 -11.00 10.80 -19.47
CA LEU A 63 -10.98 11.92 -18.53
C LEU A 63 -9.72 12.78 -18.69
N TRP A 64 -8.57 12.16 -18.83
CA TRP A 64 -7.31 12.86 -19.08
C TRP A 64 -7.37 13.68 -20.36
N GLY A 65 -7.79 13.05 -21.47
CA GLY A 65 -7.88 13.68 -22.80
C GLY A 65 -8.91 14.81 -22.84
N ILE A 66 -10.10 14.61 -22.27
CA ILE A 66 -11.16 15.63 -22.18
C ILE A 66 -10.66 16.81 -21.34
N THR A 67 -10.02 16.53 -20.18
CA THR A 67 -9.47 17.59 -19.33
C THR A 67 -8.44 18.43 -20.10
N ALA A 68 -7.50 17.76 -20.78
CA ALA A 68 -6.48 18.45 -21.57
C ALA A 68 -7.10 19.29 -22.70
N ALA A 69 -8.06 18.75 -23.42
CA ALA A 69 -8.77 19.47 -24.49
C ALA A 69 -9.47 20.72 -23.92
N LEU A 70 -10.20 20.60 -22.82
CA LEU A 70 -10.86 21.73 -22.17
C LEU A 70 -9.87 22.80 -21.74
N VAL A 71 -8.74 22.42 -21.14
CA VAL A 71 -7.69 23.38 -20.72
C VAL A 71 -7.05 24.07 -21.91
N VAL A 72 -6.74 23.35 -22.99
CA VAL A 72 -6.21 23.95 -24.25
C VAL A 72 -7.15 25.01 -24.82
N HIS A 73 -8.47 24.79 -24.73
CA HIS A 73 -9.48 25.75 -25.19
C HIS A 73 -9.87 26.82 -24.16
N GLY A 74 -9.14 26.91 -23.02
CA GLY A 74 -9.38 27.93 -21.99
C GLY A 74 -10.51 27.61 -20.99
N TYR A 75 -11.09 26.41 -21.04
CA TYR A 75 -12.15 25.99 -20.12
C TYR A 75 -11.57 25.41 -18.81
N TRP A 76 -11.07 26.28 -17.92
CA TRP A 76 -10.39 25.93 -16.67
C TRP A 76 -11.21 25.07 -15.71
N LEU A 77 -12.55 25.16 -15.73
CA LEU A 77 -13.44 24.29 -14.96
C LEU A 77 -13.27 22.81 -15.31
N GLY A 78 -12.73 22.52 -16.50
CA GLY A 78 -12.37 21.15 -16.88
C GLY A 78 -11.39 20.47 -15.92
N LEU A 79 -10.58 21.23 -15.17
CA LEU A 79 -9.67 20.68 -14.16
C LEU A 79 -10.39 19.91 -13.03
N ILE A 80 -11.70 20.11 -12.81
CA ILE A 80 -12.47 19.31 -11.84
C ILE A 80 -12.48 17.80 -12.21
N LEU A 81 -12.32 17.48 -13.50
CA LEU A 81 -12.26 16.10 -14.00
C LEU A 81 -10.97 15.38 -13.56
N THR A 82 -9.96 16.10 -13.08
CA THR A 82 -8.75 15.50 -12.49
C THR A 82 -9.08 14.70 -11.23
N VAL A 83 -10.15 15.05 -10.51
CA VAL A 83 -10.59 14.33 -9.29
C VAL A 83 -11.03 12.90 -9.60
N PRO A 84 -12.03 12.64 -10.48
CA PRO A 84 -12.36 11.27 -10.86
C PRO A 84 -11.21 10.58 -11.61
N ALA A 85 -10.40 11.29 -12.41
CA ALA A 85 -9.21 10.71 -13.04
C ALA A 85 -8.20 10.18 -12.00
N ALA A 86 -7.98 10.91 -10.90
CA ALA A 86 -7.17 10.43 -9.79
C ALA A 86 -7.74 9.17 -9.14
N GLY A 87 -9.08 9.06 -8.99
CA GLY A 87 -9.74 7.84 -8.54
C GLY A 87 -9.46 6.64 -9.46
N PHE A 88 -9.51 6.84 -10.77
CA PHE A 88 -9.15 5.80 -11.75
C PHE A 88 -7.65 5.45 -11.69
N LEU A 89 -6.77 6.41 -11.42
CA LEU A 89 -5.34 6.13 -11.24
C LEU A 89 -5.08 5.29 -9.98
N VAL A 90 -5.80 5.54 -8.87
CA VAL A 90 -5.78 4.66 -7.69
C VAL A 90 -6.22 3.25 -8.08
N ARG A 91 -7.32 3.12 -8.83
CA ARG A 91 -7.82 1.81 -9.26
C ARG A 91 -6.85 1.09 -10.22
N LEU A 92 -6.15 1.81 -11.09
CA LEU A 92 -5.04 1.27 -11.88
C LEU A 92 -3.94 0.69 -10.99
N PHE A 93 -3.59 1.39 -9.92
CA PHE A 93 -2.62 0.86 -8.96
C PHE A 93 -3.09 -0.45 -8.29
N ILE A 94 -4.39 -0.61 -8.01
CA ILE A 94 -4.95 -1.87 -7.47
C ILE A 94 -4.86 -3.00 -8.52
N LEU A 95 -5.09 -2.72 -9.80
CA LEU A 95 -4.87 -3.70 -10.86
C LEU A 95 -3.39 -4.13 -10.95
N GLN A 96 -2.46 -3.17 -10.84
CA GLN A 96 -1.02 -3.45 -10.76
C GLN A 96 -0.66 -4.29 -9.53
N HIS A 97 -1.25 -3.97 -8.39
CA HIS A 97 -1.09 -4.69 -7.14
C HIS A 97 -1.51 -6.17 -7.28
N ASP A 98 -2.66 -6.44 -7.87
CA ASP A 98 -3.12 -7.81 -8.14
C ASP A 98 -2.22 -8.54 -9.16
N CYS A 99 -1.70 -7.83 -10.16
CA CYS A 99 -0.64 -8.37 -11.01
C CYS A 99 0.59 -8.79 -10.18
N GLY A 100 0.96 -8.01 -9.16
CA GLY A 100 2.04 -8.32 -8.22
C GLY A 100 1.85 -9.65 -7.52
N HIS A 101 0.64 -9.92 -7.04
CA HIS A 101 0.26 -11.19 -6.42
C HIS A 101 0.07 -12.34 -7.43
N GLY A 102 -0.04 -12.03 -8.73
CA GLY A 102 -0.26 -13.02 -9.80
C GLY A 102 -1.68 -13.58 -9.76
N ASN A 103 -2.67 -12.77 -9.40
CA ASN A 103 -4.07 -13.16 -9.25
C ASN A 103 -5.02 -12.45 -10.24
N LEU A 104 -4.50 -11.61 -11.16
CA LEU A 104 -5.33 -11.00 -12.20
C LEU A 104 -5.51 -11.93 -13.41
N TYR A 105 -4.45 -12.64 -13.83
CA TYR A 105 -4.47 -13.66 -14.88
C TYR A 105 -3.72 -14.91 -14.41
N SER A 106 -4.09 -16.08 -14.96
CA SER A 106 -3.47 -17.37 -14.60
C SER A 106 -2.00 -17.47 -15.02
N ARG A 107 -1.62 -16.80 -16.14
CA ARG A 107 -0.23 -16.78 -16.62
C ARG A 107 0.57 -15.68 -15.93
N ARG A 108 1.66 -16.04 -15.28
CA ARG A 108 2.53 -15.09 -14.57
C ARG A 108 3.07 -13.99 -15.49
N SER A 109 3.54 -14.34 -16.68
CA SER A 109 4.07 -13.38 -17.65
C SER A 109 3.05 -12.33 -18.08
N VAL A 110 1.77 -12.69 -18.19
CA VAL A 110 0.70 -11.73 -18.50
C VAL A 110 0.52 -10.72 -17.37
N ASN A 111 0.48 -11.20 -16.11
CA ASN A 111 0.45 -10.30 -14.94
C ASN A 111 1.66 -9.36 -14.93
N ASP A 112 2.87 -9.89 -15.17
CA ASP A 112 4.08 -9.08 -15.10
C ASP A 112 4.13 -8.00 -16.18
N TRP A 113 3.69 -8.29 -17.42
CA TRP A 113 3.65 -7.28 -18.48
C TRP A 113 2.56 -6.23 -18.25
N ILE A 114 1.35 -6.64 -17.86
CA ILE A 114 0.28 -5.70 -17.50
C ILE A 114 0.73 -4.83 -16.33
N GLY A 115 1.31 -5.43 -15.29
CA GLY A 115 1.82 -4.70 -14.13
C GLY A 115 2.91 -3.68 -14.48
N ARG A 116 3.83 -3.99 -15.42
CA ARG A 116 4.86 -3.07 -15.91
C ARG A 116 4.26 -1.90 -16.69
N ILE A 117 3.29 -2.18 -17.56
CA ILE A 117 2.60 -1.14 -18.36
C ILE A 117 1.83 -0.20 -17.41
N ILE A 118 1.06 -0.74 -16.48
CA ILE A 118 0.35 0.07 -15.49
C ILE A 118 1.35 0.81 -14.59
N GLY A 119 2.48 0.20 -14.27
CA GLY A 119 3.55 0.80 -13.49
C GLY A 119 4.13 2.09 -14.07
N VAL A 120 4.11 2.21 -15.41
CA VAL A 120 4.46 3.48 -16.10
C VAL A 120 3.41 4.56 -15.78
N LEU A 121 2.12 4.23 -15.84
CA LEU A 121 1.04 5.17 -15.56
C LEU A 121 0.98 5.59 -14.09
N THR A 122 1.29 4.68 -13.18
CA THR A 122 1.27 4.89 -11.73
C THR A 122 2.61 5.35 -11.16
N PHE A 123 3.62 5.57 -11.99
CA PHE A 123 5.02 5.94 -11.63
C PHE A 123 5.69 4.94 -10.69
N THR A 124 5.27 3.68 -10.73
CA THR A 124 5.71 2.63 -9.82
C THR A 124 6.47 1.55 -10.57
N PRO A 125 7.80 1.41 -10.36
CA PRO A 125 8.60 0.33 -10.96
C PRO A 125 8.10 -1.03 -10.47
N TYR A 126 7.36 -1.74 -11.34
CA TYR A 126 6.56 -2.91 -10.96
C TYR A 126 7.37 -4.02 -10.28
N ASP A 127 8.48 -4.47 -10.88
CA ASP A 127 9.23 -5.62 -10.33
C ASP A 127 9.93 -5.27 -9.02
N TYR A 128 10.43 -4.02 -8.89
CA TYR A 128 10.97 -3.49 -7.65
C TYR A 128 9.89 -3.40 -6.56
N TRP A 129 8.74 -2.77 -6.87
CA TRP A 129 7.62 -2.62 -5.95
C TRP A 129 7.05 -3.99 -5.52
N ARG A 130 6.87 -4.92 -6.46
CA ARG A 130 6.39 -6.27 -6.17
C ARG A 130 7.26 -6.98 -5.13
N ARG A 131 8.59 -6.81 -5.23
CA ARG A 131 9.53 -7.42 -4.28
C ARG A 131 9.39 -6.80 -2.88
N THR A 132 9.33 -5.47 -2.77
CA THR A 132 9.15 -4.80 -1.47
C THR A 132 7.78 -5.12 -0.86
N HIS A 133 6.74 -5.20 -1.69
CA HIS A 133 5.39 -5.56 -1.28
C HIS A 133 5.28 -7.03 -0.81
N ALA A 134 6.00 -7.94 -1.44
CA ALA A 134 6.08 -9.34 -0.97
C ALA A 134 6.76 -9.45 0.40
N ILE A 135 7.80 -8.63 0.68
CA ILE A 135 8.44 -8.55 2.00
C ILE A 135 7.44 -8.01 3.02
N HIS A 136 6.71 -6.93 2.67
CA HIS A 136 5.64 -6.39 3.51
C HIS A 136 4.61 -7.46 3.92
N HIS A 137 4.08 -8.24 2.96
CA HIS A 137 3.14 -9.32 3.26
C HIS A 137 3.72 -10.41 4.16
N ALA A 138 5.02 -10.69 4.02
CA ALA A 138 5.69 -11.70 4.82
C ALA A 138 6.03 -11.26 6.25
N SER A 139 5.97 -9.95 6.54
CA SER A 139 6.41 -9.38 7.82
C SER A 139 5.43 -8.38 8.44
N ALA A 140 4.27 -8.17 7.84
CA ALA A 140 3.27 -7.24 8.36
C ALA A 140 2.90 -7.57 9.81
N GLY A 141 2.90 -6.58 10.70
CA GLY A 141 2.64 -6.76 12.11
C GLY A 141 3.80 -7.36 12.92
N ASN A 142 4.98 -7.58 12.31
CA ASN A 142 6.19 -8.04 13.00
C ASN A 142 7.09 -6.86 13.36
N LEU A 143 7.32 -6.63 14.66
CA LEU A 143 8.12 -5.51 15.17
C LEU A 143 9.60 -5.62 14.78
N ASP A 144 10.15 -6.82 14.67
CA ASP A 144 11.57 -7.04 14.40
C ASP A 144 11.90 -7.01 12.91
N ARG A 145 10.90 -7.25 12.03
CA ARG A 145 11.06 -7.28 10.56
C ARG A 145 10.47 -6.09 9.84
N ARG A 146 10.01 -5.07 10.56
CA ARG A 146 9.41 -3.86 9.95
C ARG A 146 10.45 -3.02 9.19
N GLY A 147 9.96 -2.13 8.32
CA GLY A 147 10.78 -1.08 7.67
C GLY A 147 10.97 -1.24 6.17
N VAL A 148 10.66 -2.41 5.57
CA VAL A 148 10.68 -2.58 4.12
C VAL A 148 9.25 -2.65 3.58
N GLY A 149 8.84 -1.62 2.83
CA GLY A 149 7.48 -1.55 2.29
C GLY A 149 6.42 -1.13 3.31
N ASP A 150 6.83 -0.71 4.51
CA ASP A 150 5.94 -0.29 5.60
C ASP A 150 5.98 1.23 5.83
N VAL A 151 5.04 1.72 6.62
CA VAL A 151 5.14 3.04 7.25
C VAL A 151 6.10 2.91 8.43
N ASP A 152 7.22 3.64 8.40
CA ASP A 152 8.20 3.62 9.50
C ASP A 152 7.52 4.00 10.81
N THR A 153 7.37 3.03 11.72
CA THR A 153 6.74 3.23 13.02
C THR A 153 7.69 2.78 14.11
N LEU A 154 8.09 3.74 14.93
CA LEU A 154 8.97 3.49 16.07
C LEU A 154 8.16 3.04 17.29
N THR A 155 8.80 2.23 18.13
CA THR A 155 8.26 2.01 19.49
C THR A 155 8.49 3.25 20.35
N VAL A 156 7.76 3.36 21.46
CA VAL A 156 7.94 4.44 22.43
C VAL A 156 9.37 4.43 22.98
N ARG A 157 9.92 3.25 23.25
CA ARG A 157 11.30 3.08 23.74
C ARG A 157 12.31 3.57 22.70
N GLU A 158 12.18 3.15 21.45
CA GLU A 158 13.06 3.60 20.36
C GLU A 158 12.98 5.12 20.16
N TYR A 159 11.77 5.68 20.15
CA TYR A 159 11.57 7.13 20.02
C TYR A 159 12.23 7.89 21.15
N ARG A 160 12.12 7.42 22.40
CA ARG A 160 12.77 8.03 23.58
C ARG A 160 14.29 7.94 23.52
N ALA A 161 14.86 6.92 22.88
CA ALA A 161 16.30 6.77 22.71
C ALA A 161 16.88 7.70 21.62
N LEU A 162 16.05 8.28 20.75
CA LEU A 162 16.51 9.18 19.69
C LEU A 162 17.04 10.52 20.26
N SER A 163 18.03 11.10 19.57
CA SER A 163 18.45 12.48 19.76
C SER A 163 17.31 13.47 19.41
N ARG A 164 17.39 14.71 19.92
CA ARG A 164 16.36 15.75 19.66
C ARG A 164 16.12 15.97 18.17
N TRP A 165 17.17 16.00 17.34
CA TRP A 165 17.09 16.15 15.90
C TRP A 165 16.39 14.97 15.22
N ARG A 166 16.70 13.74 15.61
CA ARG A 166 16.05 12.55 15.07
C ARG A 166 14.58 12.48 15.49
N ARG A 167 14.21 12.88 16.71
CA ARG A 167 12.81 13.00 17.15
C ARG A 167 12.05 14.03 16.31
N MET A 168 12.65 15.20 16.06
CA MET A 168 12.05 16.23 15.22
C MET A 168 11.84 15.73 13.78
N ARG A 169 12.83 15.03 13.20
CA ARG A 169 12.68 14.42 11.85
C ARG A 169 11.56 13.38 11.83
N TYR A 170 11.46 12.54 12.84
CA TYR A 170 10.39 11.55 12.94
C TYR A 170 9.03 12.22 13.12
N TRP A 171 8.92 13.25 13.97
CA TRP A 171 7.72 14.05 14.13
C TRP A 171 7.29 14.69 12.81
N LEU A 172 8.23 15.28 12.09
CA LEU A 172 7.96 15.88 10.76
C LEU A 172 7.50 14.81 9.74
N TYR A 173 8.15 13.66 9.71
CA TYR A 173 7.76 12.53 8.86
C TYR A 173 6.32 12.06 9.15
N ARG A 174 5.93 11.99 10.41
CA ARG A 174 4.58 11.56 10.85
C ARG A 174 3.56 12.71 10.81
N HIS A 175 3.96 13.94 10.50
CA HIS A 175 3.03 15.06 10.37
C HIS A 175 2.08 14.85 9.19
N PRO A 176 0.74 15.03 9.36
CA PRO A 176 -0.24 14.69 8.32
C PRO A 176 0.03 15.31 6.94
N VAL A 177 0.46 16.58 6.91
CA VAL A 177 0.79 17.28 5.65
C VAL A 177 1.97 16.63 4.94
N VAL A 178 2.97 16.15 5.70
CA VAL A 178 4.10 15.42 5.11
C VAL A 178 3.68 14.02 4.73
N MET A 179 3.01 13.29 5.62
CA MET A 179 2.64 11.89 5.41
C MET A 179 1.66 11.70 4.23
N PHE A 180 0.69 12.59 4.06
CA PHE A 180 -0.37 12.46 3.06
C PHE A 180 -0.32 13.49 1.93
N GLY A 181 0.62 14.43 1.98
CA GLY A 181 0.82 15.45 0.93
C GLY A 181 2.20 15.35 0.30
N LEU A 182 3.23 15.84 0.98
CA LEU A 182 4.58 15.94 0.44
C LEU A 182 5.26 14.57 0.31
N GLY A 183 5.03 13.65 1.25
CA GLY A 183 5.60 12.30 1.25
C GLY A 183 5.18 11.47 0.05
N PRO A 184 3.88 11.36 -0.29
CA PRO A 184 3.42 10.70 -1.51
C PRO A 184 4.02 11.29 -2.78
N ALA A 185 4.06 12.63 -2.90
CA ALA A 185 4.70 13.30 -4.02
C ALA A 185 6.19 12.89 -4.14
N TRP A 186 6.92 12.94 -3.04
CA TRP A 186 8.32 12.50 -2.99
C TRP A 186 8.47 11.03 -3.36
N LEU A 187 7.64 10.14 -2.79
CA LEU A 187 7.70 8.70 -3.03
C LEU A 187 7.54 8.36 -4.52
N PHE A 188 6.47 8.83 -5.14
CA PHE A 188 6.14 8.43 -6.51
C PHE A 188 6.93 9.22 -7.57
N VAL A 189 7.26 10.51 -7.31
CA VAL A 189 7.95 11.34 -8.30
C VAL A 189 9.47 11.24 -8.20
N ALA A 190 10.02 11.06 -6.98
CA ALA A 190 11.47 11.06 -6.76
C ALA A 190 12.02 9.71 -6.29
N GLN A 191 11.52 9.15 -5.19
CA GLN A 191 12.10 7.97 -4.57
C GLN A 191 12.01 6.73 -5.46
N TYR A 192 10.90 6.51 -6.15
CA TYR A 192 10.71 5.40 -7.10
C TYR A 192 11.53 5.55 -8.39
N ARG A 193 12.27 6.65 -8.55
CA ARG A 193 13.24 6.78 -9.68
C ARG A 193 14.53 6.01 -9.45
N LEU A 194 14.74 5.52 -8.22
CA LEU A 194 15.87 4.67 -7.83
C LEU A 194 15.36 3.46 -7.02
N PRO A 195 16.02 2.29 -7.08
CA PRO A 195 15.61 1.11 -6.31
C PRO A 195 16.04 1.23 -4.83
N CYS A 196 15.54 2.26 -4.13
CA CYS A 196 15.88 2.57 -2.75
C CYS A 196 15.60 1.37 -1.82
N GLY A 197 16.58 1.01 -0.98
CA GLY A 197 16.51 -0.17 -0.12
C GLY A 197 16.94 -1.48 -0.80
N LEU A 198 16.95 -1.56 -2.15
CA LEU A 198 17.37 -2.74 -2.90
C LEU A 198 18.54 -2.46 -3.88
N MET A 199 19.27 -1.36 -3.69
CA MET A 199 20.37 -0.97 -4.60
C MET A 199 21.50 -2.00 -4.71
N ARG A 200 21.70 -2.81 -3.67
CA ARG A 200 22.73 -3.87 -3.61
C ARG A 200 22.19 -5.27 -3.87
N SER A 201 20.89 -5.39 -4.21
CA SER A 201 20.19 -6.69 -4.39
C SER A 201 20.25 -7.21 -5.84
N GLY A 202 21.30 -6.88 -6.58
CA GLY A 202 21.51 -7.31 -7.96
C GLY A 202 20.94 -6.34 -9.00
N LEU A 203 20.92 -6.76 -10.27
CA LEU A 203 20.55 -5.90 -11.40
C LEU A 203 19.04 -5.72 -11.58
N GLN A 204 18.22 -6.70 -11.17
CA GLN A 204 16.79 -6.69 -11.43
C GLN A 204 16.05 -5.44 -10.91
N PRO A 205 16.30 -4.94 -9.67
CA PRO A 205 15.68 -3.69 -9.20
C PRO A 205 16.06 -2.48 -10.05
N TRP A 206 17.31 -2.42 -10.52
CA TRP A 206 17.79 -1.34 -11.39
C TRP A 206 17.15 -1.39 -12.76
N VAL A 207 17.10 -2.57 -13.39
CA VAL A 207 16.42 -2.76 -14.69
C VAL A 207 14.95 -2.35 -14.59
N SER A 208 14.24 -2.78 -13.55
CA SER A 208 12.85 -2.39 -13.31
C SER A 208 12.69 -0.87 -13.23
N THR A 209 13.54 -0.22 -12.44
CA THR A 209 13.43 1.22 -12.21
C THR A 209 13.80 2.03 -13.46
N ILE A 210 14.90 1.69 -14.12
CA ILE A 210 15.35 2.39 -15.34
C ILE A 210 14.34 2.20 -16.48
N ALA A 211 13.86 0.96 -16.70
CA ALA A 211 12.85 0.69 -17.73
C ALA A 211 11.55 1.46 -17.47
N THR A 212 11.10 1.56 -16.22
CA THR A 212 9.94 2.37 -15.87
C THR A 212 10.20 3.86 -16.09
N ASN A 213 11.38 4.37 -15.76
CA ASN A 213 11.73 5.78 -15.99
C ASN A 213 11.73 6.13 -17.48
N LEU A 214 12.29 5.27 -18.32
CA LEU A 214 12.24 5.42 -19.77
C LEU A 214 10.81 5.31 -20.32
N GLY A 215 10.05 4.34 -19.79
CA GLY A 215 8.63 4.18 -20.09
C GLY A 215 7.80 5.40 -19.73
N ILE A 216 8.14 6.15 -18.70
CA ILE A 216 7.48 7.43 -18.33
C ILE A 216 7.94 8.56 -19.26
N ALA A 217 9.24 8.66 -19.54
CA ALA A 217 9.80 9.77 -20.30
C ALA A 217 9.21 9.87 -21.71
N VAL A 218 9.03 8.73 -22.40
CA VAL A 218 8.52 8.71 -23.78
C VAL A 218 7.07 9.19 -23.87
N PRO A 219 6.07 8.63 -23.14
CA PRO A 219 4.70 9.15 -23.15
C PRO A 219 4.63 10.61 -22.72
N PHE A 220 5.44 11.04 -21.74
CA PHE A 220 5.46 12.42 -21.30
C PHE A 220 5.91 13.37 -22.40
N ALA A 221 7.00 13.04 -23.09
CA ALA A 221 7.49 13.83 -24.21
C ALA A 221 6.42 13.94 -25.32
N VAL A 222 5.76 12.84 -25.66
CA VAL A 222 4.68 12.80 -26.64
C VAL A 222 3.49 13.66 -26.19
N MET A 223 3.05 13.53 -24.95
CA MET A 223 1.90 14.28 -24.44
C MET A 223 2.23 15.79 -24.33
N ILE A 224 3.44 16.16 -23.90
CA ILE A 224 3.89 17.57 -23.90
C ILE A 224 3.91 18.13 -25.32
N TRP A 225 4.37 17.36 -26.29
CA TRP A 225 4.36 17.78 -27.70
C TRP A 225 2.94 17.98 -28.23
N LEU A 226 1.98 17.10 -27.86
CA LEU A 226 0.59 17.16 -28.34
C LEU A 226 -0.20 18.33 -27.72
N VAL A 227 -0.09 18.55 -26.41
CA VAL A 227 -0.96 19.49 -25.68
C VAL A 227 -0.24 20.69 -25.07
N GLY A 228 1.07 20.76 -25.23
CA GLY A 228 1.93 21.78 -24.63
C GLY A 228 2.28 21.53 -23.17
N THR A 229 3.43 22.07 -22.75
CA THR A 229 4.00 21.83 -21.41
C THR A 229 3.05 22.26 -20.29
N SER A 230 2.48 23.45 -20.38
CA SER A 230 1.60 24.00 -19.34
C SER A 230 0.35 23.15 -19.14
N THR A 231 -0.35 22.80 -20.23
CA THR A 231 -1.55 21.95 -20.17
C THR A 231 -1.22 20.58 -19.59
N PHE A 232 -0.12 19.97 -20.05
CA PHE A 232 0.29 18.67 -19.54
C PHE A 232 0.46 18.68 -18.02
N PHE A 233 1.22 19.62 -17.47
CA PHE A 233 1.45 19.68 -16.02
C PHE A 233 0.22 20.09 -15.23
N LEU A 234 -0.63 20.97 -15.75
CA LEU A 234 -1.89 21.35 -15.12
C LEU A 234 -2.86 20.17 -14.98
N VAL A 235 -2.83 19.23 -15.90
CA VAL A 235 -3.66 18.01 -15.85
C VAL A 235 -2.97 16.89 -15.04
N GLN A 236 -1.72 16.58 -15.36
CA GLN A 236 -1.03 15.42 -14.81
C GLN A 236 -0.68 15.58 -13.33
N VAL A 237 -0.22 16.75 -12.91
CA VAL A 237 0.24 16.96 -11.52
C VAL A 237 -0.90 16.78 -10.51
N PRO A 238 -2.08 17.42 -10.65
CA PRO A 238 -3.19 17.20 -9.73
C PRO A 238 -3.63 15.73 -9.67
N ILE A 239 -3.76 15.07 -10.82
CA ILE A 239 -4.12 13.64 -10.89
C ILE A 239 -3.12 12.80 -10.08
N THR A 240 -1.83 12.99 -10.35
CA THR A 240 -0.77 12.21 -9.68
C THR A 240 -0.74 12.46 -8.17
N LEU A 241 -0.79 13.73 -7.74
CA LEU A 241 -0.73 14.07 -6.32
C LEU A 241 -1.94 13.54 -5.55
N MET A 242 -3.15 13.72 -6.08
CA MET A 242 -4.36 13.22 -5.44
C MET A 242 -4.36 11.68 -5.36
N ALA A 243 -3.97 10.99 -6.44
CA ALA A 243 -3.90 9.53 -6.45
C ALA A 243 -2.82 9.01 -5.50
N ALA A 244 -1.63 9.63 -5.48
CA ALA A 244 -0.55 9.27 -4.58
C ALA A 244 -0.95 9.45 -3.11
N SER A 245 -1.59 10.59 -2.78
CA SER A 245 -2.10 10.88 -1.43
C SER A 245 -3.17 9.87 -1.01
N ALA A 246 -4.13 9.56 -1.89
CA ALA A 246 -5.15 8.56 -1.62
C ALA A 246 -4.57 7.15 -1.47
N GLY A 247 -3.58 6.78 -2.28
CA GLY A 247 -2.88 5.48 -2.19
C GLY A 247 -2.12 5.33 -0.87
N VAL A 248 -1.36 6.36 -0.46
CA VAL A 248 -0.66 6.35 0.84
C VAL A 248 -1.64 6.39 2.01
N TRP A 249 -2.75 7.13 1.89
CA TRP A 249 -3.82 7.10 2.90
C TRP A 249 -4.39 5.70 3.05
N LEU A 250 -4.77 5.02 1.96
CA LEU A 250 -5.30 3.66 2.00
C LEU A 250 -4.30 2.72 2.67
N PHE A 251 -3.04 2.74 2.25
CA PHE A 251 -1.99 1.91 2.83
C PHE A 251 -1.78 2.18 4.33
N TYR A 252 -1.75 3.46 4.72
CA TYR A 252 -1.60 3.86 6.11
C TYR A 252 -2.73 3.30 6.99
N ILE A 253 -3.98 3.54 6.61
CA ILE A 253 -5.17 3.14 7.38
C ILE A 253 -5.31 1.62 7.47
N GLN A 254 -4.76 0.91 6.51
CA GLN A 254 -4.79 -0.55 6.50
C GLN A 254 -3.93 -1.18 7.59
N HIS A 255 -2.91 -0.46 8.12
CA HIS A 255 -1.99 -0.97 9.13
C HIS A 255 -1.82 -0.08 10.38
N GLN A 256 -2.26 1.19 10.33
CA GLN A 256 -2.13 2.17 11.40
C GLN A 256 -3.51 2.54 11.93
N PHE A 257 -4.11 1.67 12.74
CA PHE A 257 -5.43 1.87 13.34
C PHE A 257 -5.43 1.50 14.83
N GLU A 258 -6.46 1.90 15.57
CA GLU A 258 -6.48 1.84 17.03
C GLU A 258 -6.38 0.41 17.58
N GLU A 259 -7.04 -0.54 16.91
CA GLU A 259 -7.11 -1.94 17.32
C GLU A 259 -6.03 -2.83 16.67
N THR A 260 -5.05 -2.22 15.95
CA THR A 260 -3.99 -2.99 15.31
C THR A 260 -3.16 -3.72 16.35
N HIS A 261 -2.73 -4.94 16.03
CA HIS A 261 -1.87 -5.74 16.88
C HIS A 261 -0.54 -6.03 16.19
N TRP A 262 0.54 -5.77 16.88
CA TRP A 262 1.90 -6.08 16.44
C TRP A 262 2.59 -6.96 17.48
N SER A 263 3.45 -7.88 17.02
CA SER A 263 4.17 -8.82 17.87
C SER A 263 5.66 -8.81 17.56
N GLU A 264 6.47 -9.18 18.55
CA GLU A 264 7.87 -9.53 18.35
C GLU A 264 7.98 -10.87 17.60
N GLU A 265 9.15 -11.16 17.01
CA GLU A 265 9.40 -12.34 16.16
C GLU A 265 8.93 -13.66 16.79
N ASN A 266 9.19 -13.85 18.09
CA ASN A 266 8.89 -15.12 18.79
C ASN A 266 7.39 -15.36 19.00
N ASP A 267 6.58 -14.29 19.04
CA ASP A 267 5.14 -14.32 19.27
C ASP A 267 4.35 -14.07 17.97
N TRP A 268 5.05 -13.82 16.85
CA TRP A 268 4.41 -13.47 15.60
C TRP A 268 3.83 -14.67 14.89
N ASP A 269 2.53 -14.62 14.58
CA ASP A 269 1.82 -15.60 13.76
C ASP A 269 1.25 -14.91 12.52
N PHE A 270 1.52 -15.45 11.35
CA PHE A 270 1.11 -14.88 10.06
C PHE A 270 -0.40 -14.60 9.98
N GLN A 271 -1.24 -15.55 10.43
CA GLN A 271 -2.68 -15.39 10.25
C GLN A 271 -3.30 -14.46 11.29
N HIS A 272 -2.80 -14.52 12.51
CA HIS A 272 -3.16 -13.56 13.54
C HIS A 272 -2.78 -12.15 13.10
N ALA A 273 -1.56 -11.94 12.61
CA ALA A 273 -1.09 -10.68 12.09
C ALA A 273 -1.89 -10.20 10.87
N ALA A 274 -2.27 -11.10 9.96
CA ALA A 274 -3.12 -10.74 8.81
C ALA A 274 -4.50 -10.23 9.27
N LEU A 275 -5.12 -10.88 10.26
CA LEU A 275 -6.46 -10.55 10.72
C LEU A 275 -6.50 -9.33 11.68
N THR A 276 -5.50 -9.20 12.55
CA THR A 276 -5.50 -8.17 13.61
C THR A 276 -4.53 -7.01 13.33
N GLY A 277 -3.47 -7.24 12.53
CA GLY A 277 -2.53 -6.21 12.08
C GLY A 277 -2.95 -5.52 10.79
N SER A 278 -4.06 -5.94 10.17
CA SER A 278 -4.62 -5.34 8.96
C SER A 278 -6.11 -5.04 9.13
N SER A 279 -6.58 -3.89 8.62
CA SER A 279 -7.95 -3.45 8.85
C SER A 279 -8.94 -3.94 7.77
N HIS A 280 -10.22 -3.99 8.16
CA HIS A 280 -11.35 -3.91 7.24
C HIS A 280 -11.77 -2.44 7.13
N TYR A 281 -11.22 -1.71 6.15
CA TYR A 281 -11.61 -0.33 5.88
C TYR A 281 -12.94 -0.30 5.13
N ASP A 282 -14.03 -0.14 5.89
CA ASP A 282 -15.41 -0.16 5.37
C ASP A 282 -15.76 1.19 4.74
N LEU A 283 -15.58 1.26 3.44
CA LEU A 283 -15.79 2.44 2.62
C LEU A 283 -17.18 2.49 1.99
N PRO A 284 -17.74 3.69 1.75
CA PRO A 284 -18.91 3.87 0.90
C PRO A 284 -18.74 3.20 -0.48
N PRO A 285 -19.82 2.75 -1.14
CA PRO A 285 -19.75 1.95 -2.36
C PRO A 285 -18.86 2.54 -3.47
N LEU A 286 -18.95 3.84 -3.72
CA LEU A 286 -18.16 4.53 -4.73
C LEU A 286 -16.66 4.48 -4.42
N LEU A 287 -16.27 4.82 -3.18
CA LEU A 287 -14.85 4.80 -2.77
C LEU A 287 -14.32 3.36 -2.72
N ARG A 288 -15.13 2.41 -2.30
CA ARG A 288 -14.82 0.99 -2.33
C ARG A 288 -14.59 0.48 -3.75
N TRP A 289 -15.38 0.96 -4.73
CA TRP A 289 -15.18 0.61 -6.13
C TRP A 289 -13.86 1.19 -6.66
N PHE A 290 -13.56 2.47 -6.43
CA PHE A 290 -12.29 3.08 -6.85
C PHE A 290 -11.07 2.42 -6.20
N SER A 291 -11.17 2.02 -4.94
CA SER A 291 -10.11 1.29 -4.23
C SER A 291 -10.08 -0.21 -4.53
N GLY A 292 -10.88 -0.72 -5.47
CA GLY A 292 -10.89 -2.14 -5.86
C GLY A 292 -11.13 -3.09 -4.68
N ASN A 293 -12.00 -2.75 -3.74
CA ASN A 293 -12.26 -3.51 -2.51
C ASN A 293 -11.02 -3.76 -1.62
N ILE A 294 -9.85 -3.14 -1.89
CA ILE A 294 -8.63 -3.39 -1.11
C ILE A 294 -8.76 -2.96 0.36
N GLY A 295 -9.81 -2.22 0.70
CA GLY A 295 -10.18 -1.96 2.09
C GLY A 295 -10.50 -3.22 2.90
N ILE A 296 -10.82 -4.34 2.24
CA ILE A 296 -10.95 -5.66 2.88
C ILE A 296 -9.54 -6.26 3.07
N HIS A 297 -8.67 -5.51 3.76
CA HIS A 297 -7.23 -5.73 3.74
C HIS A 297 -6.78 -6.90 4.62
N HIS A 298 -7.48 -7.15 5.72
CA HIS A 298 -7.25 -8.31 6.58
C HIS A 298 -7.45 -9.64 5.82
N VAL A 299 -8.47 -9.74 4.96
CA VAL A 299 -8.68 -10.90 4.07
C VAL A 299 -7.62 -10.95 2.98
N HIS A 300 -7.24 -9.79 2.43
CA HIS A 300 -6.19 -9.70 1.43
C HIS A 300 -4.83 -10.18 1.99
N HIS A 301 -4.44 -9.76 3.19
CA HIS A 301 -3.23 -10.27 3.84
C HIS A 301 -3.29 -11.77 4.13
N LEU A 302 -4.45 -12.26 4.57
CA LEU A 302 -4.66 -13.68 4.86
C LEU A 302 -4.58 -14.57 3.60
N ALA A 303 -5.09 -14.07 2.48
CA ALA A 303 -5.16 -14.81 1.22
C ALA A 303 -4.91 -13.90 0.01
N PRO A 304 -3.67 -13.42 -0.21
CA PRO A 304 -3.35 -12.39 -1.20
C PRO A 304 -3.55 -12.83 -2.67
N LYS A 305 -3.80 -14.12 -2.90
CA LYS A 305 -4.14 -14.67 -4.22
C LYS A 305 -5.63 -14.59 -4.56
N ILE A 306 -6.46 -14.01 -3.74
CA ILE A 306 -7.86 -13.72 -4.08
C ILE A 306 -7.88 -12.44 -4.94
N PRO A 307 -8.43 -12.48 -6.16
CA PRO A 307 -8.55 -11.27 -6.98
C PRO A 307 -9.39 -10.20 -6.27
N PHE A 308 -9.00 -8.94 -6.40
CA PHE A 308 -9.66 -7.82 -5.71
C PHE A 308 -11.18 -7.76 -5.93
N TYR A 309 -11.64 -8.16 -7.11
CA TYR A 309 -13.06 -8.16 -7.47
C TYR A 309 -13.87 -9.28 -6.76
N ARG A 310 -13.19 -10.23 -6.10
CA ARG A 310 -13.81 -11.30 -5.32
C ARG A 310 -13.75 -11.08 -3.80
N LEU A 311 -12.98 -10.09 -3.31
CA LEU A 311 -12.85 -9.85 -1.87
C LEU A 311 -14.20 -9.60 -1.20
N SER A 312 -15.13 -8.91 -1.87
CA SER A 312 -16.48 -8.70 -1.34
C SER A 312 -17.34 -9.97 -1.26
N GLU A 313 -17.05 -10.98 -2.11
CA GLU A 313 -17.72 -12.28 -2.06
C GLU A 313 -17.33 -13.02 -0.78
N VAL A 314 -16.07 -12.93 -0.36
CA VAL A 314 -15.60 -13.50 0.90
C VAL A 314 -16.42 -12.98 2.07
N LEU A 315 -16.63 -11.66 2.19
CA LEU A 315 -17.41 -11.09 3.29
C LEU A 315 -18.90 -11.41 3.21
N LYS A 316 -19.42 -11.80 2.06
CA LYS A 316 -20.81 -12.28 1.94
C LYS A 316 -20.96 -13.69 2.49
N GLU A 317 -20.02 -14.57 2.17
CA GLU A 317 -20.07 -15.97 2.61
C GLU A 317 -19.50 -16.17 4.03
N HIS A 318 -18.62 -15.27 4.48
CA HIS A 318 -17.99 -15.27 5.80
C HIS A 318 -18.28 -13.95 6.53
N PRO A 319 -19.55 -13.74 7.00
CA PRO A 319 -19.95 -12.50 7.64
C PRO A 319 -19.20 -12.22 8.95
N GLU A 320 -18.64 -13.21 9.60
CA GLU A 320 -17.80 -13.11 10.78
C GLU A 320 -16.54 -12.26 10.54
N LEU A 321 -16.01 -12.25 9.32
CA LEU A 321 -14.85 -11.44 8.94
C LEU A 321 -15.20 -9.94 8.78
N ARG A 322 -16.48 -9.57 8.67
CA ARG A 322 -16.89 -8.16 8.47
C ARG A 322 -16.50 -7.25 9.62
N ASN A 323 -16.52 -7.79 10.83
CA ASN A 323 -16.29 -7.00 12.04
C ASN A 323 -14.86 -7.13 12.58
N VAL A 324 -14.05 -8.00 11.99
CA VAL A 324 -12.64 -8.12 12.35
C VAL A 324 -11.91 -6.86 11.93
N SER A 325 -11.30 -6.17 12.88
CA SER A 325 -10.52 -4.94 12.66
C SER A 325 -11.26 -3.89 11.80
N ARG A 326 -12.58 -3.75 12.01
CA ARG A 326 -13.45 -2.88 11.18
C ARG A 326 -13.21 -1.40 11.49
N LEU A 327 -12.82 -0.67 10.46
CA LEU A 327 -12.56 0.76 10.49
C LEU A 327 -13.48 1.49 9.50
N THR A 328 -14.28 2.43 9.98
CA THR A 328 -15.12 3.28 9.12
C THR A 328 -14.36 4.53 8.66
N LEU A 329 -14.82 5.20 7.59
CA LEU A 329 -14.23 6.44 7.10
C LEU A 329 -14.11 7.51 8.21
N ARG A 330 -15.13 7.65 9.08
CA ARG A 330 -15.08 8.61 10.19
C ARG A 330 -14.02 8.26 11.24
N LYS A 331 -13.93 6.98 11.63
CA LYS A 331 -12.91 6.52 12.59
C LYS A 331 -11.50 6.67 12.03
N SER A 332 -11.31 6.44 10.73
CA SER A 332 -10.00 6.52 10.09
C SER A 332 -9.32 7.88 10.24
N LEU A 333 -10.09 8.96 10.30
CA LEU A 333 -9.52 10.31 10.51
C LEU A 333 -8.83 10.44 11.88
N GLY A 334 -9.26 9.69 12.88
CA GLY A 334 -8.62 9.63 14.20
C GLY A 334 -7.26 8.90 14.18
N CYS A 335 -7.08 7.97 13.26
CA CYS A 335 -5.87 7.13 13.17
C CYS A 335 -4.61 7.94 12.78
N VAL A 336 -4.77 9.11 12.19
CA VAL A 336 -3.65 10.03 11.83
C VAL A 336 -2.78 10.39 13.03
N LYS A 337 -3.33 10.33 14.25
CA LYS A 337 -2.62 10.63 15.50
C LYS A 337 -1.80 9.44 16.02
N LEU A 338 -2.04 8.24 15.52
CA LEU A 338 -1.41 7.01 15.98
C LEU A 338 -0.05 6.86 15.30
N VAL A 339 1.02 7.20 16.01
CA VAL A 339 2.35 7.44 15.44
C VAL A 339 3.48 6.63 16.08
N LEU A 340 3.25 6.06 17.27
CA LEU A 340 4.23 5.27 18.02
C LEU A 340 3.56 3.98 18.49
N TRP A 341 4.31 2.89 18.53
CA TRP A 341 3.89 1.65 19.18
C TRP A 341 4.32 1.65 20.65
N ASP A 342 3.37 1.54 21.54
CA ASP A 342 3.67 1.40 22.98
C ASP A 342 3.74 -0.09 23.35
N GLU A 343 4.93 -0.55 23.70
CA GLU A 343 5.22 -1.94 24.03
C GLU A 343 4.51 -2.39 25.31
N ASN A 344 4.25 -1.46 26.25
CA ASN A 344 3.61 -1.78 27.53
C ASN A 344 2.11 -1.99 27.39
N THR A 345 1.44 -1.11 26.62
CA THR A 345 -0.01 -1.18 26.41
C THR A 345 -0.39 -1.99 25.17
N ARG A 346 0.60 -2.39 24.34
CA ARG A 346 0.42 -3.09 23.07
C ARG A 346 -0.55 -2.35 22.14
N ARG A 347 -0.38 -1.04 21.99
CA ARG A 347 -1.24 -0.16 21.18
C ARG A 347 -0.43 0.91 20.47
N LEU A 348 -0.99 1.41 19.39
CA LEU A 348 -0.51 2.64 18.79
C LEU A 348 -0.97 3.84 19.62
N VAL A 349 -0.04 4.75 19.91
CA VAL A 349 -0.26 5.95 20.72
C VAL A 349 0.16 7.21 19.98
N SER A 350 -0.37 8.35 20.40
CA SER A 350 0.01 9.66 19.87
C SER A 350 1.28 10.20 20.54
N PHE A 351 1.92 11.20 19.93
CA PHE A 351 2.99 11.97 20.59
C PHE A 351 2.52 12.65 21.88
N ARG A 352 1.22 12.98 21.97
CA ARG A 352 0.64 13.56 23.20
C ARG A 352 0.61 12.54 24.32
N ASP A 353 0.15 11.32 24.05
CA ASP A 353 0.07 10.24 25.03
C ASP A 353 1.46 9.86 25.53
N GLU A 354 2.45 9.76 24.61
CA GLU A 354 3.86 9.53 24.99
C GLU A 354 4.39 10.61 25.93
N ARG A 355 4.11 11.89 25.61
CA ARG A 355 4.54 13.02 26.44
C ARG A 355 3.90 12.98 27.82
N GLN A 356 2.61 12.68 27.92
CA GLN A 356 1.89 12.56 29.19
C GLN A 356 2.43 11.41 30.04
N SER A 357 2.62 10.24 29.45
CA SER A 357 3.22 9.07 30.12
C SER A 357 4.63 9.36 30.64
N ARG A 358 5.44 10.07 29.85
CA ARG A 358 6.79 10.47 30.27
C ARG A 358 6.79 11.44 31.44
N LEU A 359 5.87 12.41 31.47
CA LEU A 359 5.74 13.36 32.59
C LEU A 359 5.25 12.67 33.84
N ALA A 360 4.30 11.76 33.74
CA ALA A 360 3.79 10.96 34.86
C ALA A 360 4.87 10.04 35.47
N ALA A 361 5.79 9.52 34.66
CA ALA A 361 6.90 8.69 35.14
C ALA A 361 8.05 9.51 35.80
N ALA A 362 8.06 10.82 35.61
CA ALA A 362 9.07 11.73 36.17
C ALA A 362 8.59 12.47 37.43
N ALA A 363 7.31 12.36 37.78
CA ALA A 363 6.68 12.90 38.99
C ALA A 363 6.66 11.85 40.09
#